data_bbaead23e9d1f062594ace6806ec0e3a
#
_entry.id   bbaead23e9d1f062594ace6806ec0e3a
#
_cell.length_a   1.000
_cell.length_b   1.000
_cell.length_c   1.000
_cell.angle_alpha   90.00
_cell.angle_beta   90.00
_cell.angle_gamma   90.00
#
_symmetry.space_group_name_H-M   'P 1'
#
loop_
_entity.id
_entity.type
_entity.pdbx_description
1 polymer ?
#
loop_
_entity_poly.entity_id
_entity_poly.type
_entity_poly.pdbx_seq_one_letter_code
_entity_poly.pdbx_strand_id
1 'polypeptide(L)'
;MLSSLQIENVAVIQKAEVHFKPGLNVLTGETGAGKSILIDSINAILGNRTSKDLVRTGASKAVIRAAFEEVPGTVLDSLEKAGYERSDALMLSREITAEGKSTCRINGMPATAAVLRELCGGLININGQHDSVGLLNPARHLGIQVDSAQNSVEFQDYYVLYRELVRIKRELDAMITDEAEKQRRIDLLSYQVQEIEDAGLTAGEEQTLESRRKILANASAIRDKIAQSYALLSGDDEASGAVDLLGEASNAVDAAAQLDDALAGASSQLLDLYYNAKDVAADLIGRLDSYDTNDAELDEIEQRLDLIYKLKRKYGDTVEDVIAFGQNAREELERIQSSQERHDHLQAEKLRLYALAREKAEALTQTRLRAFEELNKRISGTLDFLNMPGVRMTLRHTRGPLASHGQDSIEFYISTNPGEAPKPLAKIASGGELSRITLAIKNAMADKDAVPTVIYDEIDSGVSGKAAGRIGEVLRQSAQGHQILCITHTAQIAALADCHLLIQKNVANDRTYTEIHPLDEEGRVEALARLISGDHVTELSRANAREMLGLGAK
;
A
#
# COMPACT_ATOMS: atom_id res chain seq x y z
N MET A 1 29.29 12.07 -11.95
CA MET A 1 29.63 11.70 -13.36
C MET A 1 30.47 10.42 -13.36
N LEU A 2 30.48 9.63 -14.44
CA LEU A 2 31.34 8.46 -14.59
C LEU A 2 32.79 8.92 -14.84
N SER A 3 33.71 8.69 -13.91
CA SER A 3 35.11 9.13 -14.05
C SER A 3 35.99 8.05 -14.67
N SER A 4 35.80 6.77 -14.32
CA SER A 4 36.55 5.68 -14.93
C SER A 4 35.76 4.37 -15.02
N LEU A 5 36.13 3.54 -15.99
CA LEU A 5 35.62 2.19 -16.17
C LEU A 5 36.79 1.23 -16.41
N GLN A 6 36.90 0.23 -15.55
CA GLN A 6 37.88 -0.85 -15.65
C GLN A 6 37.17 -2.14 -16.00
N ILE A 7 37.67 -2.82 -17.03
CA ILE A 7 37.11 -4.06 -17.56
C ILE A 7 38.23 -5.12 -17.59
N GLU A 8 38.00 -6.27 -17.00
CA GLU A 8 38.93 -7.40 -17.01
C GLU A 8 38.21 -8.68 -17.43
N ASN A 9 38.74 -9.37 -18.42
CA ASN A 9 38.25 -10.66 -18.96
C ASN A 9 36.78 -10.63 -19.39
N VAL A 10 36.36 -9.60 -20.10
CA VAL A 10 35.01 -9.47 -20.65
C VAL A 10 35.06 -9.67 -22.17
N ALA A 11 34.44 -10.73 -22.67
CA ALA A 11 34.40 -11.11 -24.08
C ALA A 11 35.80 -11.06 -24.74
N VAL A 12 36.03 -10.16 -25.70
CA VAL A 12 37.36 -9.99 -26.34
C VAL A 12 38.28 -9.02 -25.60
N ILE A 13 37.82 -8.36 -24.55
CA ILE A 13 38.63 -7.44 -23.74
C ILE A 13 39.30 -8.24 -22.63
N GLN A 14 40.64 -8.30 -22.64
CA GLN A 14 41.38 -8.92 -21.54
C GLN A 14 41.53 -7.94 -20.38
N LYS A 15 41.94 -6.72 -20.67
CA LYS A 15 42.04 -5.63 -19.69
C LYS A 15 41.93 -4.31 -20.45
N ALA A 16 41.03 -3.45 -19.98
CA ALA A 16 40.92 -2.08 -20.43
C ALA A 16 40.62 -1.17 -19.25
N GLU A 17 41.18 0.02 -19.30
CA GLU A 17 40.88 1.09 -18.36
C GLU A 17 40.60 2.35 -19.16
N VAL A 18 39.44 2.95 -18.94
CA VAL A 18 38.95 4.11 -19.67
C VAL A 18 38.68 5.21 -18.68
N HIS A 19 39.24 6.39 -18.94
CA HIS A 19 38.95 7.60 -18.18
C HIS A 19 38.10 8.54 -19.03
N PHE A 20 37.00 8.98 -18.47
CA PHE A 20 36.06 9.89 -19.12
C PHE A 20 36.26 11.30 -18.57
N LYS A 21 35.96 12.30 -19.42
CA LYS A 21 36.00 13.70 -19.01
C LYS A 21 34.59 14.28 -18.92
N PRO A 22 34.36 15.36 -18.18
CA PRO A 22 33.15 16.16 -18.34
C PRO A 22 32.98 16.57 -19.80
N GLY A 23 31.74 16.84 -20.24
CA GLY A 23 31.44 17.21 -21.60
C GLY A 23 31.19 16.03 -22.54
N LEU A 24 31.47 16.19 -23.82
CA LEU A 24 31.21 15.22 -24.89
C LEU A 24 32.40 14.25 -25.08
N ASN A 25 32.22 13.02 -24.62
CA ASN A 25 33.17 11.92 -24.87
C ASN A 25 32.68 11.12 -26.08
N VAL A 26 33.49 10.99 -27.09
CA VAL A 26 33.15 10.23 -28.30
C VAL A 26 34.06 9.02 -28.43
N LEU A 27 33.44 7.87 -28.66
CA LEU A 27 34.11 6.58 -28.87
C LEU A 27 33.98 6.18 -30.34
N THR A 28 35.12 6.05 -31.00
CA THR A 28 35.20 5.56 -32.40
C THR A 28 36.01 4.27 -32.47
N GLY A 29 35.90 3.52 -33.55
CA GLY A 29 36.63 2.28 -33.78
C GLY A 29 35.90 1.37 -34.75
N GLU A 30 36.52 0.25 -35.12
CA GLU A 30 35.96 -0.73 -36.04
C GLU A 30 34.69 -1.39 -35.48
N THR A 31 33.74 -1.75 -36.36
CA THR A 31 32.56 -2.55 -36.01
C THR A 31 32.97 -3.90 -35.44
N GLY A 32 32.38 -4.30 -34.32
CA GLY A 32 32.77 -5.54 -33.60
C GLY A 32 34.07 -5.42 -32.78
N ALA A 33 34.70 -4.25 -32.68
CA ALA A 33 35.95 -4.02 -31.95
C ALA A 33 35.81 -3.90 -30.43
N GLY A 34 34.61 -4.00 -29.89
CA GLY A 34 34.41 -3.87 -28.45
C GLY A 34 33.49 -2.74 -28.01
N LYS A 35 32.93 -1.95 -28.98
CA LYS A 35 31.96 -0.88 -28.68
C LYS A 35 30.76 -1.43 -27.89
N SER A 36 30.12 -2.48 -28.40
CA SER A 36 29.01 -3.15 -27.74
C SER A 36 29.42 -3.76 -26.39
N ILE A 37 30.66 -4.28 -26.29
CA ILE A 37 31.16 -4.88 -25.03
C ILE A 37 31.35 -3.82 -23.95
N LEU A 38 31.71 -2.60 -24.32
CA LEU A 38 31.79 -1.49 -23.37
C LEU A 38 30.39 -1.16 -22.82
N ILE A 39 29.37 -1.09 -23.70
CA ILE A 39 27.98 -0.89 -23.29
C ILE A 39 27.47 -2.06 -22.42
N ASP A 40 27.79 -3.31 -22.81
CA ASP A 40 27.44 -4.49 -22.01
C ASP A 40 28.10 -4.47 -20.65
N SER A 41 29.35 -3.98 -20.56
CA SER A 41 30.05 -3.80 -19.29
C SER A 41 29.39 -2.72 -18.41
N ILE A 42 28.98 -1.60 -19.01
CA ILE A 42 28.24 -0.56 -18.31
C ILE A 42 26.86 -1.11 -17.86
N ASN A 43 26.14 -1.79 -18.73
CA ASN A 43 24.87 -2.45 -18.37
C ASN A 43 25.05 -3.46 -17.21
N ALA A 44 26.15 -4.19 -17.23
CA ALA A 44 26.47 -5.12 -16.15
C ALA A 44 26.65 -4.39 -14.82
N ILE A 45 27.43 -3.30 -14.78
CA ILE A 45 27.66 -2.55 -13.54
C ILE A 45 26.41 -1.83 -13.03
N LEU A 46 25.46 -1.48 -13.92
CA LEU A 46 24.17 -0.90 -13.59
C LEU A 46 23.19 -1.92 -12.98
N GLY A 47 23.58 -3.17 -12.75
CA GLY A 47 22.73 -4.19 -12.14
C GLY A 47 21.79 -4.92 -13.10
N ASN A 48 21.95 -4.74 -14.42
CA ASN A 48 21.17 -5.45 -15.42
C ASN A 48 21.51 -6.95 -15.46
N ARG A 49 20.62 -7.78 -16.04
CA ARG A 49 20.88 -9.22 -16.21
C ARG A 49 22.10 -9.41 -17.11
N THR A 50 22.99 -10.30 -16.70
CA THR A 50 24.20 -10.66 -17.45
C THR A 50 24.20 -12.14 -17.78
N SER A 51 24.73 -12.50 -18.95
CA SER A 51 24.98 -13.88 -19.33
C SER A 51 26.40 -14.29 -18.93
N LYS A 52 26.61 -15.59 -18.70
CA LYS A 52 27.97 -16.19 -18.58
C LYS A 52 28.83 -15.96 -19.82
N ASP A 53 28.21 -15.74 -20.97
CA ASP A 53 28.90 -15.50 -22.24
C ASP A 53 29.67 -14.15 -22.24
N LEU A 54 29.42 -13.29 -21.24
CA LEU A 54 30.19 -12.09 -21.02
C LEU A 54 31.61 -12.39 -20.53
N VAL A 55 31.84 -13.58 -19.92
CA VAL A 55 33.15 -14.00 -19.45
C VAL A 55 34.01 -14.43 -20.62
N ARG A 56 35.23 -13.89 -20.72
CA ARG A 56 36.21 -14.23 -21.77
C ARG A 56 36.48 -15.73 -21.78
N THR A 57 36.49 -16.35 -22.95
CA THR A 57 36.80 -17.77 -23.15
C THR A 57 38.16 -18.12 -22.52
N GLY A 58 38.18 -19.07 -21.62
CA GLY A 58 39.37 -19.50 -20.90
C GLY A 58 39.70 -18.71 -19.62
N ALA A 59 38.90 -17.69 -19.27
CA ALA A 59 39.01 -17.00 -17.99
C ALA A 59 38.04 -17.59 -16.96
N SER A 60 38.42 -17.60 -15.69
CA SER A 60 37.57 -18.08 -14.59
C SER A 60 36.49 -17.08 -14.20
N LYS A 61 36.74 -15.79 -14.41
CA LYS A 61 35.81 -14.69 -14.11
C LYS A 61 36.06 -13.45 -14.95
N ALA A 62 35.02 -12.67 -15.15
CA ALA A 62 35.05 -11.29 -15.63
C ALA A 62 34.89 -10.33 -14.43
N VAL A 63 35.60 -9.20 -14.47
CA VAL A 63 35.51 -8.15 -13.44
C VAL A 63 35.30 -6.80 -14.11
N ILE A 64 34.29 -6.09 -13.65
CA ILE A 64 33.97 -4.74 -14.10
C ILE A 64 33.92 -3.82 -12.89
N ARG A 65 34.61 -2.67 -12.98
CA ARG A 65 34.60 -1.62 -11.94
C ARG A 65 34.30 -0.28 -12.60
N ALA A 66 33.45 0.51 -11.98
CA ALA A 66 33.13 1.87 -12.39
C ALA A 66 33.28 2.81 -11.20
N ALA A 67 33.98 3.93 -11.42
CA ALA A 67 34.08 4.99 -10.45
C ALA A 67 33.25 6.19 -10.89
N PHE A 68 32.53 6.78 -9.96
CA PHE A 68 31.70 7.95 -10.14
C PHE A 68 32.15 9.05 -9.19
N GLU A 69 32.15 10.27 -9.70
CA GLU A 69 32.42 11.49 -8.94
C GLU A 69 31.22 12.43 -9.04
N GLU A 70 31.09 13.38 -8.13
CA GLU A 70 29.96 14.32 -8.06
C GLU A 70 28.61 13.57 -8.09
N VAL A 71 28.42 12.63 -7.18
CA VAL A 71 27.21 11.80 -7.09
C VAL A 71 26.01 12.68 -6.70
N PRO A 72 24.88 12.60 -7.43
CA PRO A 72 23.69 13.38 -7.13
C PRO A 72 23.16 13.12 -5.71
N GLY A 73 22.64 14.16 -5.04
CA GLY A 73 22.08 14.06 -3.68
C GLY A 73 21.00 13.00 -3.54
N THR A 74 20.15 12.83 -4.56
CA THR A 74 19.11 11.79 -4.60
C THR A 74 19.66 10.37 -4.54
N VAL A 75 20.83 10.14 -5.18
CA VAL A 75 21.52 8.85 -5.12
C VAL A 75 22.21 8.66 -3.76
N LEU A 76 22.78 9.74 -3.20
CA LEU A 76 23.38 9.72 -1.85
C LEU A 76 22.33 9.38 -0.79
N ASP A 77 21.13 9.93 -0.88
CA ASP A 77 20.01 9.63 0.02
C ASP A 77 19.53 8.16 -0.13
N SER A 78 19.57 7.64 -1.35
CA SER A 78 19.23 6.24 -1.63
C SER A 78 20.31 5.27 -1.10
N LEU A 79 21.60 5.64 -1.18
CA LEU A 79 22.72 4.90 -0.58
C LEU A 79 22.54 4.76 0.93
N GLU A 80 22.26 5.86 1.61
CA GLU A 80 22.06 5.90 3.05
C GLU A 80 20.84 5.05 3.48
N LYS A 81 19.71 5.16 2.77
CA LYS A 81 18.53 4.32 2.99
C LYS A 81 18.80 2.83 2.79
N ALA A 82 19.70 2.49 1.87
CA ALA A 82 20.12 1.11 1.60
C ALA A 82 21.21 0.61 2.59
N GLY A 83 21.63 1.43 3.55
CA GLY A 83 22.61 1.08 4.59
C GLY A 83 24.07 1.18 4.15
N TYR A 84 24.36 1.94 3.10
CA TYR A 84 25.73 2.25 2.66
C TYR A 84 26.18 3.64 3.12
N GLU A 85 27.48 3.83 3.25
CA GLU A 85 28.07 5.11 3.64
C GLU A 85 27.84 6.17 2.53
N ARG A 86 27.44 7.38 2.93
CA ARG A 86 27.29 8.52 2.05
C ARG A 86 28.68 9.01 1.61
N SER A 87 28.95 9.00 0.32
CA SER A 87 30.24 9.41 -0.24
C SER A 87 30.06 10.06 -1.61
N ASP A 88 30.68 11.21 -1.82
CA ASP A 88 30.67 11.94 -3.11
C ASP A 88 31.40 11.18 -4.22
N ALA A 89 32.25 10.21 -3.86
CA ALA A 89 32.89 9.26 -4.77
C ALA A 89 32.29 7.87 -4.56
N LEU A 90 31.81 7.27 -5.61
CA LEU A 90 31.15 5.96 -5.58
C LEU A 90 31.88 4.98 -6.48
N MET A 91 32.35 3.87 -5.91
CA MET A 91 32.94 2.76 -6.65
C MET A 91 32.00 1.58 -6.69
N LEU A 92 31.57 1.21 -7.88
CA LEU A 92 30.78 0.02 -8.14
C LEU A 92 31.67 -1.08 -8.72
N SER A 93 31.48 -2.32 -8.28
CA SER A 93 32.18 -3.46 -8.87
C SER A 93 31.23 -4.64 -9.07
N ARG A 94 31.42 -5.36 -10.16
CA ARG A 94 30.71 -6.59 -10.44
C ARG A 94 31.66 -7.65 -10.95
N GLU A 95 31.62 -8.82 -10.34
CA GLU A 95 32.33 -10.01 -10.75
C GLU A 95 31.33 -11.05 -11.28
N ILE A 96 31.63 -11.68 -12.41
CA ILE A 96 30.81 -12.71 -13.03
C ILE A 96 31.71 -13.91 -13.27
N THR A 97 31.37 -15.10 -12.71
CA THR A 97 32.15 -16.32 -12.92
C THR A 97 31.72 -17.05 -14.19
N ALA A 98 32.58 -17.93 -14.69
CA ALA A 98 32.28 -18.77 -15.85
C ALA A 98 31.05 -19.68 -15.65
N GLU A 99 30.70 -20.00 -14.40
CA GLU A 99 29.50 -20.75 -14.00
C GLU A 99 28.24 -19.87 -13.94
N GLY A 100 28.37 -18.55 -14.16
CA GLY A 100 27.25 -17.60 -14.16
C GLY A 100 26.90 -17.00 -12.80
N LYS A 101 27.68 -17.26 -11.73
CA LYS A 101 27.50 -16.58 -10.45
C LYS A 101 27.95 -15.12 -10.57
N SER A 102 27.17 -14.22 -9.99
CA SER A 102 27.46 -12.76 -10.01
C SER A 102 27.51 -12.19 -8.62
N THR A 103 28.59 -11.46 -8.32
CA THR A 103 28.81 -10.75 -7.05
C THR A 103 28.94 -9.26 -7.34
N CYS A 104 28.19 -8.43 -6.61
CA CYS A 104 28.21 -6.97 -6.72
C CYS A 104 28.76 -6.36 -5.43
N ARG A 105 29.44 -5.21 -5.55
CA ARG A 105 29.93 -4.43 -4.40
C ARG A 105 29.75 -2.93 -4.66
N ILE A 106 29.48 -2.21 -3.59
CA ILE A 106 29.41 -0.73 -3.53
C ILE A 106 30.47 -0.30 -2.50
N ASN A 107 31.44 0.49 -2.91
CA ASN A 107 32.58 0.94 -2.06
C ASN A 107 33.24 -0.23 -1.30
N GLY A 108 33.36 -1.40 -1.98
CA GLY A 108 33.93 -2.61 -1.39
C GLY A 108 32.94 -3.47 -0.57
N MET A 109 31.81 -2.94 -0.14
CA MET A 109 30.80 -3.67 0.62
C MET A 109 29.90 -4.52 -0.30
N PRO A 110 29.49 -5.73 0.12
CA PRO A 110 28.60 -6.58 -0.68
C PRO A 110 27.26 -5.89 -0.98
N ALA A 111 26.79 -6.07 -2.21
CA ALA A 111 25.49 -5.55 -2.68
C ALA A 111 24.76 -6.56 -3.54
N THR A 112 23.46 -6.36 -3.72
CA THR A 112 22.66 -7.14 -4.69
C THR A 112 22.54 -6.39 -6.01
N ALA A 113 22.30 -7.12 -7.12
CA ALA A 113 22.05 -6.51 -8.41
C ALA A 113 20.76 -5.63 -8.42
N ALA A 114 19.80 -5.90 -7.52
CA ALA A 114 18.61 -5.08 -7.36
C ALA A 114 18.93 -3.71 -6.76
N VAL A 115 19.76 -3.67 -5.72
CA VAL A 115 20.25 -2.42 -5.09
C VAL A 115 21.07 -1.61 -6.10
N LEU A 116 21.99 -2.26 -6.85
CA LEU A 116 22.72 -1.56 -7.92
C LEU A 116 21.79 -0.92 -8.93
N ARG A 117 20.74 -1.64 -9.38
CA ARG A 117 19.81 -1.13 -10.39
C ARG A 117 19.02 0.08 -9.88
N GLU A 118 18.60 0.06 -8.64
CA GLU A 118 17.89 1.17 -8.00
C GLU A 118 18.80 2.42 -7.91
N LEU A 119 20.00 2.27 -7.40
CA LEU A 119 20.95 3.36 -7.25
C LEU A 119 21.44 3.92 -8.59
N CYS A 120 21.74 3.04 -9.54
CA CYS A 120 22.33 3.42 -10.83
C CYS A 120 21.36 4.12 -11.77
N GLY A 121 20.04 3.98 -11.57
CA GLY A 121 19.02 4.73 -12.30
C GLY A 121 19.20 6.25 -12.19
N GLY A 122 19.79 6.74 -11.10
CA GLY A 122 20.15 8.15 -10.91
C GLY A 122 21.57 8.55 -11.34
N LEU A 123 22.40 7.61 -11.83
CA LEU A 123 23.78 7.88 -12.23
C LEU A 123 24.00 7.90 -13.74
N ILE A 124 23.45 6.95 -14.45
CA ILE A 124 23.64 6.78 -15.90
C ILE A 124 22.30 6.51 -16.58
N ASN A 125 22.08 7.20 -17.68
CA ASN A 125 21.01 6.91 -18.63
C ASN A 125 21.63 6.42 -19.95
N ILE A 126 21.28 5.20 -20.40
CA ILE A 126 21.79 4.63 -21.65
C ILE A 126 20.69 4.77 -22.71
N ASN A 127 21.00 5.41 -23.83
CA ASN A 127 20.11 5.57 -24.99
C ASN A 127 20.66 4.76 -26.16
N GLY A 128 20.28 3.49 -26.28
CA GLY A 128 20.70 2.58 -27.36
C GLY A 128 19.52 2.00 -28.12
N GLN A 129 19.80 1.08 -29.06
CA GLN A 129 18.75 0.40 -29.86
C GLN A 129 17.67 -0.27 -29.00
N HIS A 130 18.01 -0.71 -27.78
CA HIS A 130 17.06 -1.37 -26.86
C HIS A 130 16.25 -0.38 -26.02
N ASP A 131 16.67 0.87 -25.87
CA ASP A 131 15.97 1.90 -25.09
C ASP A 131 14.93 2.67 -25.92
N SER A 132 15.06 2.67 -27.24
CA SER A 132 13.96 3.07 -28.12
C SER A 132 12.69 2.29 -27.81
N VAL A 133 12.83 1.02 -27.36
CA VAL A 133 11.72 0.18 -26.86
C VAL A 133 11.01 0.78 -25.65
N GLY A 134 11.71 1.52 -24.79
CA GLY A 134 11.12 2.23 -23.65
C GLY A 134 10.17 3.35 -24.06
N LEU A 135 10.58 4.17 -25.03
CA LEU A 135 9.76 5.22 -25.63
C LEU A 135 8.63 4.68 -26.52
N LEU A 136 8.80 3.45 -27.05
CA LEU A 136 7.77 2.78 -27.84
C LEU A 136 6.67 2.16 -26.95
N ASN A 137 6.88 2.05 -25.64
CA ASN A 137 5.88 1.51 -24.72
C ASN A 137 4.94 2.60 -24.21
N PRO A 138 3.64 2.63 -24.61
CA PRO A 138 2.68 3.64 -24.17
C PRO A 138 2.54 3.73 -22.65
N ALA A 139 2.74 2.64 -21.91
CA ALA A 139 2.65 2.63 -20.45
C ALA A 139 3.74 3.50 -19.78
N ARG A 140 4.84 3.82 -20.48
CA ARG A 140 5.92 4.70 -20.00
C ARG A 140 5.74 6.16 -20.38
N HIS A 141 4.83 6.47 -21.32
CA HIS A 141 4.64 7.85 -21.79
C HIS A 141 4.13 8.77 -20.69
N LEU A 142 3.28 8.25 -19.82
CA LEU A 142 2.83 9.00 -18.65
C LEU A 142 4.00 9.28 -17.68
N GLY A 143 4.90 8.31 -17.47
CA GLY A 143 6.11 8.49 -16.64
C GLY A 143 7.00 9.64 -17.12
N ILE A 144 7.22 9.76 -18.41
CA ILE A 144 8.00 10.84 -19.05
C ILE A 144 7.41 12.22 -18.74
N GLN A 145 6.08 12.35 -18.65
CA GLN A 145 5.40 13.59 -18.26
C GLN A 145 5.25 13.75 -16.74
N VAL A 146 5.07 12.63 -16.03
CA VAL A 146 4.89 12.62 -14.57
C VAL A 146 6.14 13.12 -13.88
N ASP A 147 7.33 12.73 -14.31
CA ASP A 147 8.60 13.24 -13.75
C ASP A 147 8.71 14.77 -13.85
N SER A 148 8.07 15.36 -14.86
CA SER A 148 7.97 16.83 -14.99
C SER A 148 6.92 17.46 -14.07
N ALA A 149 5.93 16.72 -13.60
CA ALA A 149 4.77 17.20 -12.82
C ALA A 149 4.70 16.65 -11.40
N GLN A 150 5.54 15.67 -11.02
CA GLN A 150 5.52 15.07 -9.67
C GLN A 150 5.81 16.05 -8.53
N ASN A 151 6.55 17.11 -8.82
CA ASN A 151 6.84 18.18 -7.87
C ASN A 151 5.81 19.33 -7.94
N SER A 152 4.75 19.21 -8.76
CA SER A 152 3.70 20.21 -8.81
C SER A 152 2.81 20.16 -7.56
N VAL A 153 2.30 21.31 -7.16
CA VAL A 153 1.36 21.43 -6.03
C VAL A 153 0.10 20.60 -6.32
N GLU A 154 -0.36 20.59 -7.57
CA GLU A 154 -1.55 19.85 -8.02
C GLU A 154 -1.39 18.34 -7.84
N PHE A 155 -0.18 17.80 -8.09
CA PHE A 155 0.08 16.38 -7.85
C PHE A 155 0.06 16.06 -6.35
N GLN A 156 0.70 16.88 -5.52
CA GLN A 156 0.74 16.66 -4.08
C GLN A 156 -0.67 16.75 -3.48
N ASP A 157 -1.46 17.75 -3.87
CA ASP A 157 -2.85 17.91 -3.45
C ASP A 157 -3.69 16.67 -3.81
N TYR A 158 -3.56 16.20 -5.05
CA TYR A 158 -4.25 15.00 -5.52
C TYR A 158 -3.82 13.75 -4.75
N TYR A 159 -2.51 13.54 -4.58
CA TYR A 159 -1.94 12.33 -4.01
C TYR A 159 -2.34 12.12 -2.55
N VAL A 160 -2.41 13.20 -1.77
CA VAL A 160 -2.90 13.16 -0.39
C VAL A 160 -4.35 12.64 -0.34
N LEU A 161 -5.23 13.21 -1.17
CA LEU A 161 -6.64 12.79 -1.24
C LEU A 161 -6.80 11.36 -1.74
N TYR A 162 -6.01 10.96 -2.72
CA TYR A 162 -6.02 9.59 -3.24
C TYR A 162 -5.60 8.57 -2.18
N ARG A 163 -4.55 8.84 -1.42
CA ARG A 163 -4.12 7.95 -0.31
C ARG A 163 -5.22 7.77 0.73
N GLU A 164 -5.88 8.86 1.09
CA GLU A 164 -6.96 8.84 2.07
C GLU A 164 -8.17 8.05 1.52
N LEU A 165 -8.52 8.26 0.26
CA LEU A 165 -9.57 7.50 -0.43
C LEU A 165 -9.28 5.99 -0.43
N VAL A 166 -8.02 5.59 -0.69
CA VAL A 166 -7.60 4.19 -0.65
C VAL A 166 -7.68 3.61 0.77
N ARG A 167 -7.33 4.42 1.80
CA ARG A 167 -7.45 4.02 3.20
C ARG A 167 -8.90 3.72 3.56
N ILE A 168 -9.80 4.65 3.28
CA ILE A 168 -11.25 4.49 3.57
C ILE A 168 -11.83 3.32 2.80
N LYS A 169 -11.45 3.15 1.53
CA LYS A 169 -11.91 2.00 0.75
C LYS A 169 -11.51 0.67 1.39
N ARG A 170 -10.27 0.53 1.86
CA ARG A 170 -9.80 -0.68 2.56
C ARG A 170 -10.56 -0.92 3.87
N GLU A 171 -10.86 0.14 4.60
CA GLU A 171 -11.61 0.06 5.85
C GLU A 171 -13.05 -0.41 5.59
N LEU A 172 -13.73 0.13 4.56
CA LEU A 172 -15.03 -0.33 4.11
C LEU A 172 -15.01 -1.78 3.61
N ASP A 173 -14.02 -2.14 2.79
CA ASP A 173 -13.86 -3.50 2.27
C ASP A 173 -13.64 -4.54 3.39
N ALA A 174 -13.04 -4.13 4.51
CA ALA A 174 -12.86 -4.97 5.69
C ALA A 174 -14.15 -5.13 6.53
N MET A 175 -15.14 -4.23 6.35
CA MET A 175 -16.45 -4.26 7.04
C MET A 175 -17.51 -5.07 6.28
N ILE A 176 -17.20 -5.67 5.12
CA ILE A 176 -18.17 -6.37 4.28
C ILE A 176 -18.76 -7.56 5.06
N THR A 177 -19.98 -7.35 5.54
CA THR A 177 -20.92 -8.39 5.98
C THR A 177 -22.16 -8.26 5.09
N ASP A 178 -22.85 -9.37 4.83
CA ASP A 178 -24.10 -9.34 4.05
C ASP A 178 -25.11 -8.39 4.72
N GLU A 179 -25.39 -7.26 4.11
CA GLU A 179 -26.28 -6.20 4.61
C GLU A 179 -27.69 -6.73 4.90
N ALA A 180 -28.17 -7.68 4.09
CA ALA A 180 -29.48 -8.30 4.28
C ALA A 180 -29.52 -9.21 5.51
N GLU A 181 -28.44 -9.91 5.80
CA GLU A 181 -28.30 -10.74 7.01
C GLU A 181 -28.20 -9.87 8.26
N LYS A 182 -27.43 -8.79 8.19
CA LYS A 182 -27.27 -7.81 9.25
C LYS A 182 -28.61 -7.15 9.62
N GLN A 183 -29.41 -6.70 8.63
CA GLN A 183 -30.71 -6.09 8.89
C GLN A 183 -31.69 -7.08 9.54
N ARG A 184 -31.74 -8.33 9.07
CA ARG A 184 -32.56 -9.38 9.72
C ARG A 184 -32.13 -9.61 11.17
N ARG A 185 -30.83 -9.55 11.46
CA ARG A 185 -30.32 -9.72 12.82
C ARG A 185 -30.71 -8.55 13.72
N ILE A 186 -30.66 -7.31 13.22
CA ILE A 186 -31.13 -6.12 13.93
C ILE A 186 -32.61 -6.25 14.27
N ASP A 187 -33.47 -6.59 13.29
CA ASP A 187 -34.90 -6.72 13.49
C ASP A 187 -35.23 -7.79 14.53
N LEU A 188 -34.56 -8.94 14.47
CA LEU A 188 -34.75 -10.03 15.43
C LEU A 188 -34.33 -9.62 16.84
N LEU A 189 -33.14 -9.06 16.99
CA LEU A 189 -32.60 -8.64 18.29
C LEU A 189 -33.45 -7.52 18.89
N SER A 190 -33.89 -6.56 18.09
CA SER A 190 -34.76 -5.46 18.52
C SER A 190 -36.09 -6.00 19.07
N TYR A 191 -36.71 -6.97 18.38
CA TYR A 191 -37.92 -7.61 18.84
C TYR A 191 -37.71 -8.37 20.17
N GLN A 192 -36.62 -9.15 20.27
CA GLN A 192 -36.31 -9.93 21.45
C GLN A 192 -36.04 -9.06 22.68
N VAL A 193 -35.24 -7.99 22.48
CA VAL A 193 -34.95 -7.02 23.56
C VAL A 193 -36.26 -6.37 24.04
N GLN A 194 -37.09 -5.88 23.11
CA GLN A 194 -38.33 -5.20 23.44
C GLN A 194 -39.29 -6.13 24.18
N GLU A 195 -39.46 -7.39 23.74
CA GLU A 195 -40.34 -8.37 24.38
C GLU A 195 -39.92 -8.66 25.83
N ILE A 196 -38.59 -8.76 26.09
CA ILE A 196 -38.07 -9.02 27.45
C ILE A 196 -38.18 -7.76 28.32
N GLU A 197 -37.91 -6.58 27.77
CA GLU A 197 -38.01 -5.31 28.51
C GLU A 197 -39.45 -4.97 28.89
N ASP A 198 -40.39 -5.13 27.97
CA ASP A 198 -41.81 -4.88 28.22
C ASP A 198 -42.34 -5.82 29.30
N ALA A 199 -41.78 -7.01 29.43
CA ALA A 199 -42.14 -7.94 30.48
C ALA A 199 -41.66 -7.50 31.87
N GLY A 200 -40.61 -6.67 31.99
CA GLY A 200 -40.13 -6.10 33.25
C GLY A 200 -39.84 -7.15 34.31
N LEU A 201 -39.15 -8.24 33.93
CA LEU A 201 -38.86 -9.37 34.86
C LEU A 201 -37.87 -8.95 35.95
N THR A 202 -38.07 -9.49 37.14
CA THR A 202 -37.16 -9.33 38.28
C THR A 202 -36.66 -10.68 38.79
N ALA A 203 -35.39 -10.72 39.24
CA ALA A 203 -34.80 -11.95 39.76
C ALA A 203 -35.57 -12.43 41.01
N GLY A 204 -35.88 -13.74 41.07
CA GLY A 204 -36.63 -14.34 42.16
C GLY A 204 -38.15 -14.10 42.17
N GLU A 205 -38.68 -13.39 41.15
CA GLU A 205 -40.10 -13.08 41.02
C GLU A 205 -40.97 -14.37 40.93
N GLU A 206 -40.54 -15.33 40.12
CA GLU A 206 -41.26 -16.59 39.90
C GLU A 206 -41.48 -17.36 41.21
N GLN A 207 -40.43 -17.52 42.05
CA GLN A 207 -40.53 -18.22 43.30
C GLN A 207 -41.48 -17.52 44.31
N THR A 208 -41.44 -16.18 44.27
CA THR A 208 -42.32 -15.36 45.13
C THR A 208 -43.78 -15.53 44.70
N LEU A 209 -44.07 -15.48 43.40
CA LEU A 209 -45.40 -15.65 42.83
C LEU A 209 -45.92 -17.08 43.04
N GLU A 210 -45.07 -18.10 42.81
CA GLU A 210 -45.49 -19.50 43.09
C GLU A 210 -45.82 -19.74 44.53
N SER A 211 -45.04 -19.18 45.46
CA SER A 211 -45.31 -19.28 46.91
C SER A 211 -46.64 -18.59 47.25
N ARG A 212 -46.89 -17.40 46.68
CA ARG A 212 -48.13 -16.66 46.93
C ARG A 212 -49.32 -17.36 46.27
N ARG A 213 -49.22 -17.89 45.06
CA ARG A 213 -50.24 -18.70 44.37
C ARG A 213 -50.63 -19.90 45.22
N LYS A 214 -49.64 -20.65 45.81
CA LYS A 214 -49.88 -21.81 46.61
C LYS A 214 -50.67 -21.45 47.87
N ILE A 215 -50.40 -20.30 48.50
CA ILE A 215 -51.16 -19.82 49.68
C ILE A 215 -52.60 -19.48 49.29
N LEU A 216 -52.80 -18.68 48.20
CA LEU A 216 -54.13 -18.25 47.76
C LEU A 216 -54.99 -19.43 47.28
N ALA A 217 -54.42 -20.35 46.48
CA ALA A 217 -55.13 -21.54 46.00
C ALA A 217 -55.60 -22.48 47.15
N ASN A 218 -54.93 -22.43 48.31
CA ASN A 218 -55.30 -23.22 49.51
C ASN A 218 -55.92 -22.37 50.62
N ALA A 219 -56.21 -21.10 50.37
CA ALA A 219 -56.65 -20.15 51.39
C ALA A 219 -57.88 -20.64 52.15
N SER A 220 -58.88 -21.10 51.39
CA SER A 220 -60.10 -21.69 52.05
C SER A 220 -59.79 -22.87 52.95
N ALA A 221 -58.98 -23.83 52.46
CA ALA A 221 -58.60 -25.00 53.25
C ALA A 221 -57.75 -24.63 54.48
N ILE A 222 -56.88 -23.64 54.37
CA ILE A 222 -56.07 -23.14 55.50
C ILE A 222 -56.97 -22.44 56.48
N ARG A 223 -57.88 -21.60 56.05
CA ARG A 223 -58.86 -20.88 56.86
C ARG A 223 -59.74 -21.84 57.66
N ASP A 224 -60.29 -22.89 57.01
CA ASP A 224 -61.12 -23.90 57.66
C ASP A 224 -60.35 -24.63 58.76
N LYS A 225 -59.08 -24.96 58.54
CA LYS A 225 -58.26 -25.62 59.55
C LYS A 225 -57.85 -24.68 60.67
N ILE A 226 -57.59 -23.43 60.44
CA ILE A 226 -57.36 -22.41 61.45
C ILE A 226 -58.65 -22.23 62.32
N ALA A 227 -59.79 -22.04 61.64
CA ALA A 227 -61.10 -21.91 62.34
C ALA A 227 -61.44 -23.13 63.20
N GLN A 228 -61.19 -24.34 62.65
CA GLN A 228 -61.37 -25.58 63.45
C GLN A 228 -60.42 -25.61 64.62
N SER A 229 -59.17 -25.26 64.48
CA SER A 229 -58.19 -25.24 65.55
C SER A 229 -58.57 -24.20 66.65
N TYR A 230 -59.00 -23.01 66.21
CA TYR A 230 -59.45 -21.93 67.06
C TYR A 230 -60.71 -22.39 67.90
N ALA A 231 -61.70 -23.00 67.23
CA ALA A 231 -62.91 -23.52 67.92
C ALA A 231 -62.55 -24.57 68.96
N LEU A 232 -61.61 -25.49 68.72
CA LEU A 232 -61.12 -26.46 69.65
C LEU A 232 -60.39 -25.83 70.86
N LEU A 233 -59.70 -24.72 70.65
CA LEU A 233 -59.00 -24.01 71.73
C LEU A 233 -59.94 -23.12 72.56
N SER A 234 -60.77 -22.34 71.91
CA SER A 234 -61.64 -21.32 72.53
C SER A 234 -63.01 -21.80 72.93
N GLY A 235 -63.44 -22.97 72.37
CA GLY A 235 -64.82 -23.45 72.54
C GLY A 235 -65.82 -22.75 71.63
N ASP A 236 -67.09 -23.20 71.71
CA ASP A 236 -68.25 -22.63 71.04
C ASP A 236 -69.47 -22.60 72.03
N ASP A 237 -70.65 -22.22 71.48
CA ASP A 237 -71.86 -22.13 72.28
C ASP A 237 -72.33 -23.46 72.97
N GLU A 238 -71.81 -24.62 72.48
CA GLU A 238 -72.20 -25.94 72.91
C GLU A 238 -71.14 -26.67 73.78
N ALA A 239 -69.84 -26.28 73.60
CA ALA A 239 -68.74 -26.98 74.27
C ALA A 239 -67.65 -26.02 74.75
N SER A 240 -67.12 -26.26 75.95
CA SER A 240 -65.97 -25.54 76.52
C SER A 240 -64.70 -25.85 75.72
N GLY A 241 -63.91 -24.81 75.36
CA GLY A 241 -62.65 -24.96 74.70
C GLY A 241 -61.51 -25.44 75.63
N ALA A 242 -60.41 -25.83 75.03
CA ALA A 242 -59.23 -26.25 75.77
C ALA A 242 -58.73 -25.19 76.79
N VAL A 243 -58.84 -23.89 76.39
CA VAL A 243 -58.47 -22.75 77.22
C VAL A 243 -59.36 -22.69 78.46
N ASP A 244 -60.69 -22.88 78.33
CA ASP A 244 -61.62 -22.88 79.46
C ASP A 244 -61.36 -24.05 80.41
N LEU A 245 -61.17 -25.25 79.83
CA LEU A 245 -60.85 -26.45 80.58
C LEU A 245 -59.52 -26.35 81.33
N LEU A 246 -58.51 -25.77 80.72
CA LEU A 246 -57.22 -25.49 81.39
C LEU A 246 -57.38 -24.46 82.52
N GLY A 247 -58.19 -23.43 82.27
CA GLY A 247 -58.52 -22.43 83.29
C GLY A 247 -59.21 -23.02 84.49
N GLU A 248 -60.24 -23.90 84.29
CA GLU A 248 -60.91 -24.62 85.36
C GLU A 248 -59.94 -25.54 86.10
N ALA A 249 -59.13 -26.31 85.41
CA ALA A 249 -58.14 -27.19 86.01
C ALA A 249 -57.08 -26.39 86.79
N SER A 250 -56.60 -25.25 86.26
CA SER A 250 -55.66 -24.38 86.95
C SER A 250 -56.23 -23.82 88.25
N ASN A 251 -57.48 -23.35 88.23
CA ASN A 251 -58.15 -22.84 89.40
C ASN A 251 -58.36 -23.93 90.46
N ALA A 252 -58.72 -25.16 90.05
CA ALA A 252 -58.92 -26.26 90.96
C ALA A 252 -57.63 -26.72 91.68
N VAL A 253 -56.53 -26.78 90.91
CA VAL A 253 -55.22 -27.16 91.45
C VAL A 253 -54.63 -26.02 92.29
N ASP A 254 -54.86 -24.74 91.93
CA ASP A 254 -54.45 -23.62 92.76
C ASP A 254 -55.13 -23.63 94.14
N ALA A 255 -56.43 -23.88 94.16
CA ALA A 255 -57.17 -24.06 95.44
C ALA A 255 -56.62 -25.24 96.24
N ALA A 256 -56.22 -26.33 95.64
CA ALA A 256 -55.60 -27.47 96.35
C ALA A 256 -54.16 -27.13 96.80
N ALA A 257 -53.38 -26.34 96.03
CA ALA A 257 -52.05 -25.92 96.41
C ALA A 257 -52.01 -24.96 97.59
N GLN A 258 -53.12 -24.27 97.88
CA GLN A 258 -53.29 -23.47 99.11
C GLN A 258 -53.44 -24.37 100.36
N LEU A 259 -53.72 -25.66 100.19
CA LEU A 259 -53.86 -26.62 101.26
C LEU A 259 -52.65 -27.56 101.36
N ASP A 260 -51.90 -27.77 100.28
CA ASP A 260 -50.71 -28.63 100.25
C ASP A 260 -49.66 -28.04 99.31
N ASP A 261 -48.55 -27.51 99.84
CA ASP A 261 -47.45 -26.89 99.15
C ASP A 261 -46.79 -27.81 98.10
N ALA A 262 -46.91 -29.11 98.21
CA ALA A 262 -46.41 -30.09 97.29
C ALA A 262 -47.04 -29.92 95.86
N LEU A 263 -48.22 -29.31 95.78
CA LEU A 263 -48.96 -29.08 94.56
C LEU A 263 -48.64 -27.73 93.89
N ALA A 264 -47.84 -26.86 94.51
CA ALA A 264 -47.50 -25.55 93.98
C ALA A 264 -46.82 -25.61 92.57
N GLY A 265 -45.95 -26.61 92.32
CA GLY A 265 -45.33 -26.85 91.02
C GLY A 265 -46.34 -27.22 89.94
N ALA A 266 -47.38 -28.03 90.28
CA ALA A 266 -48.42 -28.39 89.32
C ALA A 266 -49.36 -27.20 89.01
N SER A 267 -49.65 -26.35 89.99
CA SER A 267 -50.45 -25.14 89.84
C SER A 267 -49.77 -24.18 88.87
N SER A 268 -48.47 -23.89 89.02
CA SER A 268 -47.71 -23.04 88.12
C SER A 268 -47.68 -23.58 86.71
N GLN A 269 -47.47 -24.90 86.54
CA GLN A 269 -47.43 -25.50 85.17
C GLN A 269 -48.80 -25.43 84.48
N LEU A 270 -49.91 -25.63 85.19
CA LEU A 270 -51.22 -25.48 84.56
C LEU A 270 -51.56 -24.04 84.20
N LEU A 271 -51.14 -23.10 85.04
CA LEU A 271 -51.32 -21.68 84.75
C LEU A 271 -50.51 -21.26 83.47
N ASP A 272 -49.31 -21.74 83.39
CA ASP A 272 -48.46 -21.50 82.18
C ASP A 272 -49.10 -22.14 80.93
N LEU A 273 -49.62 -23.33 80.98
CA LEU A 273 -50.35 -23.99 79.90
C LEU A 273 -51.61 -23.22 79.48
N TYR A 274 -52.36 -22.71 80.46
CA TYR A 274 -53.53 -21.88 80.19
C TYR A 274 -53.19 -20.63 79.41
N TYR A 275 -52.19 -19.86 79.86
CA TYR A 275 -51.76 -18.61 79.10
C TYR A 275 -51.19 -18.94 77.76
N ASN A 276 -50.35 -19.96 77.63
CA ASN A 276 -49.81 -20.40 76.36
C ASN A 276 -50.90 -20.81 75.36
N ALA A 277 -51.91 -21.58 75.81
CA ALA A 277 -53.04 -21.96 74.96
C ALA A 277 -53.89 -20.76 74.55
N LYS A 278 -54.07 -19.77 75.42
CA LYS A 278 -54.78 -18.53 75.17
C LYS A 278 -54.05 -17.65 74.11
N ASP A 279 -52.73 -17.56 74.26
CA ASP A 279 -51.89 -16.79 73.29
C ASP A 279 -51.91 -17.42 71.89
N VAL A 280 -51.82 -18.76 71.79
CA VAL A 280 -51.94 -19.50 70.52
C VAL A 280 -53.33 -19.31 69.93
N ALA A 281 -54.41 -19.33 70.69
CA ALA A 281 -55.76 -19.09 70.22
C ALA A 281 -55.90 -17.66 69.65
N ALA A 282 -55.32 -16.67 70.36
CA ALA A 282 -55.31 -15.25 69.87
C ALA A 282 -54.50 -15.07 68.62
N ASP A 283 -53.35 -15.73 68.44
CA ASP A 283 -52.54 -15.69 67.21
C ASP A 283 -53.31 -16.34 66.04
N LEU A 284 -53.99 -17.48 66.25
CA LEU A 284 -54.76 -18.15 65.22
C LEU A 284 -55.94 -17.32 64.72
N ILE A 285 -56.71 -16.66 65.61
CA ILE A 285 -57.84 -15.84 65.21
C ILE A 285 -57.33 -14.58 64.43
N GLY A 286 -56.21 -13.97 64.86
CA GLY A 286 -55.60 -12.83 64.23
C GLY A 286 -55.06 -13.15 62.79
N ARG A 287 -54.77 -14.41 62.53
CA ARG A 287 -54.32 -14.86 61.21
C ARG A 287 -55.49 -15.21 60.27
N LEU A 288 -56.69 -15.43 60.72
CA LEU A 288 -57.85 -15.79 59.87
C LEU A 288 -58.13 -14.76 58.76
N ASP A 289 -58.03 -13.47 59.08
CA ASP A 289 -58.25 -12.37 58.10
C ASP A 289 -57.16 -12.30 57.02
N SER A 290 -55.96 -12.79 57.31
CA SER A 290 -54.86 -12.79 56.34
C SER A 290 -55.01 -13.88 55.28
N TYR A 291 -55.93 -14.81 55.40
CA TYR A 291 -56.25 -15.86 54.42
C TYR A 291 -57.63 -15.65 53.77
N ASP A 292 -58.01 -14.39 53.54
CA ASP A 292 -59.19 -14.08 52.74
C ASP A 292 -58.98 -14.43 51.27
N THR A 293 -59.97 -15.03 50.62
CA THR A 293 -59.87 -15.44 49.22
C THR A 293 -59.94 -14.19 48.32
N ASN A 294 -58.85 -13.90 47.62
CA ASN A 294 -58.79 -12.85 46.62
C ASN A 294 -58.61 -13.49 45.23
N ASP A 295 -59.72 -13.88 44.61
CA ASP A 295 -59.72 -14.54 43.28
C ASP A 295 -59.12 -13.67 42.23
N ALA A 296 -59.25 -12.33 42.32
CA ALA A 296 -58.63 -11.40 41.37
C ALA A 296 -57.09 -11.39 41.45
N GLU A 297 -56.53 -11.43 42.66
CA GLU A 297 -55.08 -11.53 42.91
C GLU A 297 -54.54 -12.87 42.39
N LEU A 298 -55.27 -13.95 42.53
CA LEU A 298 -54.88 -15.25 42.01
C LEU A 298 -54.83 -15.26 40.51
N ASP A 299 -55.83 -14.68 39.83
CA ASP A 299 -55.86 -14.53 38.35
C ASP A 299 -54.68 -13.67 37.84
N GLU A 300 -54.35 -12.57 38.52
CA GLU A 300 -53.20 -11.74 38.17
C GLU A 300 -51.87 -12.50 38.29
N ILE A 301 -51.69 -13.29 39.36
CA ILE A 301 -50.51 -14.12 39.57
C ILE A 301 -50.41 -15.20 38.48
N GLU A 302 -51.51 -15.85 38.14
CA GLU A 302 -51.52 -16.89 37.09
C GLU A 302 -51.17 -16.32 35.72
N GLN A 303 -51.73 -15.15 35.33
CA GLN A 303 -51.36 -14.46 34.10
C GLN A 303 -49.89 -14.07 34.08
N ARG A 304 -49.36 -13.59 35.21
CA ARG A 304 -47.94 -13.23 35.30
C ARG A 304 -47.01 -14.45 35.21
N LEU A 305 -47.37 -15.55 35.87
CA LEU A 305 -46.62 -16.81 35.75
C LEU A 305 -46.70 -17.41 34.33
N ASP A 306 -47.83 -17.30 33.66
CA ASP A 306 -47.96 -17.73 32.25
C ASP A 306 -47.05 -16.89 31.30
N LEU A 307 -46.97 -15.59 31.54
CA LEU A 307 -46.02 -14.72 30.80
C LEU A 307 -44.57 -15.14 31.05
N ILE A 308 -44.20 -15.34 32.33
CA ILE A 308 -42.85 -15.81 32.70
C ILE A 308 -42.55 -17.16 32.04
N TYR A 309 -43.47 -18.09 32.08
CA TYR A 309 -43.33 -19.42 31.46
C TYR A 309 -43.11 -19.31 29.93
N LYS A 310 -43.88 -18.44 29.24
CA LYS A 310 -43.73 -18.20 27.78
C LYS A 310 -42.35 -17.64 27.45
N LEU A 311 -41.87 -16.70 28.24
CA LEU A 311 -40.55 -16.08 28.03
C LEU A 311 -39.42 -17.07 28.33
N LYS A 312 -39.54 -17.84 29.42
CA LYS A 312 -38.58 -18.91 29.74
C LYS A 312 -38.47 -19.93 28.61
N ARG A 313 -39.58 -20.38 28.07
CA ARG A 313 -39.59 -21.33 26.94
C ARG A 313 -38.91 -20.80 25.68
N LYS A 314 -38.82 -19.46 25.48
CA LYS A 314 -38.18 -18.82 24.32
C LYS A 314 -36.71 -18.51 24.56
N TYR A 315 -36.35 -18.08 25.78
CA TYR A 315 -35.09 -17.37 26.02
C TYR A 315 -34.19 -17.96 27.09
N GLY A 316 -34.68 -18.88 27.95
CA GLY A 316 -33.84 -19.50 28.97
C GLY A 316 -34.66 -20.33 29.95
N ASP A 317 -33.98 -21.11 30.79
CA ASP A 317 -34.65 -22.03 31.72
C ASP A 317 -35.10 -21.34 33.03
N THR A 318 -34.49 -20.20 33.38
CA THR A 318 -34.81 -19.41 34.57
C THR A 318 -35.12 -17.95 34.20
N VAL A 319 -35.72 -17.19 35.10
CA VAL A 319 -35.96 -15.73 34.91
C VAL A 319 -34.63 -14.99 34.76
N GLU A 320 -33.62 -15.39 35.51
CA GLU A 320 -32.27 -14.86 35.46
C GLU A 320 -31.63 -15.09 34.06
N ASP A 321 -31.85 -16.28 33.48
CA ASP A 321 -31.37 -16.59 32.12
C ASP A 321 -32.05 -15.71 31.06
N VAL A 322 -33.36 -15.45 31.18
CA VAL A 322 -34.11 -14.57 30.27
C VAL A 322 -33.58 -13.14 30.37
N ILE A 323 -33.34 -12.65 31.60
CA ILE A 323 -32.77 -11.31 31.81
C ILE A 323 -31.36 -11.22 31.19
N ALA A 324 -30.51 -12.22 31.43
CA ALA A 324 -29.16 -12.29 30.88
C ALA A 324 -29.19 -12.37 29.34
N PHE A 325 -30.11 -13.13 28.76
CA PHE A 325 -30.32 -13.17 27.30
C PHE A 325 -30.69 -11.80 26.76
N GLY A 326 -31.60 -11.08 27.37
CA GLY A 326 -32.00 -9.73 27.00
C GLY A 326 -30.84 -8.74 27.02
N GLN A 327 -30.00 -8.80 28.06
CA GLN A 327 -28.80 -7.98 28.17
C GLN A 327 -27.79 -8.29 27.07
N ASN A 328 -27.48 -9.56 26.81
CA ASN A 328 -26.58 -9.96 25.72
C ASN A 328 -27.11 -9.56 24.35
N ALA A 329 -28.42 -9.70 24.10
CA ALA A 329 -29.05 -9.30 22.86
C ALA A 329 -28.98 -7.78 22.66
N ARG A 330 -29.15 -6.99 23.71
CA ARG A 330 -28.98 -5.53 23.68
C ARG A 330 -27.53 -5.13 23.31
N GLU A 331 -26.55 -5.71 23.98
CA GLU A 331 -25.14 -5.44 23.69
C GLU A 331 -24.76 -5.82 22.27
N GLU A 332 -25.30 -6.91 21.74
CA GLU A 332 -25.09 -7.31 20.34
C GLU A 332 -25.73 -6.30 19.39
N LEU A 333 -26.96 -5.86 19.68
CA LEU A 333 -27.70 -4.86 18.89
C LEU A 333 -26.94 -3.53 18.83
N GLU A 334 -26.47 -3.01 19.95
CA GLU A 334 -25.68 -1.78 20.03
C GLU A 334 -24.38 -1.88 19.22
N ARG A 335 -23.69 -3.02 19.31
CA ARG A 335 -22.48 -3.27 18.49
C ARG A 335 -22.76 -3.26 16.98
N ILE A 336 -23.86 -3.86 16.57
CA ILE A 336 -24.24 -3.88 15.16
C ILE A 336 -24.64 -2.49 14.69
N GLN A 337 -25.41 -1.73 15.47
CA GLN A 337 -25.85 -0.36 15.13
C GLN A 337 -24.66 0.61 15.04
N SER A 338 -23.73 0.59 16.00
CA SER A 338 -22.53 1.44 15.95
C SER A 338 -21.62 1.11 14.76
N SER A 339 -21.52 -0.16 14.39
CA SER A 339 -20.81 -0.58 13.16
C SER A 339 -21.50 -0.06 11.91
N GLN A 340 -22.83 0.02 11.88
CA GLN A 340 -23.60 0.55 10.76
C GLN A 340 -23.41 2.06 10.60
N GLU A 341 -23.51 2.82 11.66
CA GLU A 341 -23.27 4.27 11.66
C GLU A 341 -21.86 4.58 11.15
N ARG A 342 -20.86 3.82 11.59
CA ARG A 342 -19.49 3.95 11.12
C ARG A 342 -19.35 3.64 9.63
N HIS A 343 -20.01 2.58 9.14
CA HIS A 343 -20.03 2.24 7.71
C HIS A 343 -20.63 3.39 6.89
N ASP A 344 -21.79 3.91 7.29
CA ASP A 344 -22.49 4.98 6.56
C ASP A 344 -21.68 6.28 6.55
N HIS A 345 -21.04 6.61 7.67
CA HIS A 345 -20.12 7.74 7.76
C HIS A 345 -18.93 7.59 6.78
N LEU A 346 -18.27 6.42 6.79
CA LEU A 346 -17.16 6.14 5.87
C LEU A 346 -17.59 6.15 4.39
N GLN A 347 -18.79 5.68 4.09
CA GLN A 347 -19.35 5.71 2.74
C GLN A 347 -19.60 7.15 2.26
N ALA A 348 -20.16 7.99 3.12
CA ALA A 348 -20.34 9.41 2.81
C ALA A 348 -19.01 10.14 2.63
N GLU A 349 -18.03 9.87 3.49
CA GLU A 349 -16.69 10.45 3.40
C GLU A 349 -15.95 9.99 2.14
N LYS A 350 -16.07 8.71 1.76
CA LYS A 350 -15.54 8.18 0.49
C LYS A 350 -16.09 8.93 -0.72
N LEU A 351 -17.40 9.18 -0.76
CA LEU A 351 -18.03 9.92 -1.86
C LEU A 351 -17.52 11.36 -1.93
N ARG A 352 -17.38 12.03 -0.79
CA ARG A 352 -16.83 13.38 -0.70
C ARG A 352 -15.38 13.42 -1.19
N LEU A 353 -14.54 12.53 -0.68
CA LEU A 353 -13.13 12.47 -1.06
C LEU A 353 -12.95 12.09 -2.54
N TYR A 354 -13.79 11.22 -3.07
CA TYR A 354 -13.79 10.87 -4.49
C TYR A 354 -14.08 12.09 -5.38
N ALA A 355 -15.06 12.91 -5.01
CA ALA A 355 -15.38 14.13 -5.74
C ALA A 355 -14.22 15.13 -5.72
N LEU A 356 -13.62 15.37 -4.55
CA LEU A 356 -12.45 16.24 -4.39
C LEU A 356 -11.23 15.72 -5.14
N ALA A 357 -10.93 14.43 -5.02
CA ALA A 357 -9.81 13.81 -5.73
C ALA A 357 -9.99 13.90 -7.25
N ARG A 358 -11.22 13.78 -7.76
CA ARG A 358 -11.52 13.95 -9.18
C ARG A 358 -11.32 15.38 -9.66
N GLU A 359 -11.71 16.37 -8.85
CA GLU A 359 -11.44 17.79 -9.14
C GLU A 359 -9.93 18.07 -9.22
N LYS A 360 -9.17 17.59 -8.23
CA LYS A 360 -7.71 17.75 -8.21
C LYS A 360 -7.03 16.97 -9.34
N ALA A 361 -7.53 15.79 -9.71
CA ALA A 361 -7.06 15.03 -10.88
C ALA A 361 -7.28 15.81 -12.18
N GLU A 362 -8.39 16.54 -12.32
CA GLU A 362 -8.62 17.39 -13.49
C GLU A 362 -7.64 18.56 -13.54
N ALA A 363 -7.37 19.23 -12.42
CA ALA A 363 -6.35 20.28 -12.34
C ALA A 363 -4.96 19.73 -12.74
N LEU A 364 -4.60 18.55 -12.25
CA LEU A 364 -3.36 17.86 -12.61
C LEU A 364 -3.31 17.54 -14.12
N THR A 365 -4.43 17.11 -14.70
CA THR A 365 -4.54 16.88 -16.15
C THR A 365 -4.20 18.16 -16.93
N GLN A 366 -4.76 19.30 -16.54
CA GLN A 366 -4.49 20.58 -17.20
C GLN A 366 -3.01 20.99 -17.11
N THR A 367 -2.40 20.80 -15.93
CA THR A 367 -0.97 21.06 -15.73
C THR A 367 -0.11 20.19 -16.64
N ARG A 368 -0.45 18.90 -16.79
CA ARG A 368 0.24 17.98 -17.70
C ARG A 368 0.09 18.38 -19.18
N LEU A 369 -1.10 18.77 -19.60
CA LEU A 369 -1.33 19.19 -20.97
C LEU A 369 -0.50 20.44 -21.32
N ARG A 370 -0.44 21.42 -20.43
CA ARG A 370 0.43 22.62 -20.61
C ARG A 370 1.90 22.25 -20.66
N ALA A 371 2.36 21.38 -19.74
CA ALA A 371 3.74 20.91 -19.74
C ALA A 371 4.10 20.17 -21.05
N PHE A 372 3.15 19.40 -21.61
CA PHE A 372 3.34 18.78 -22.91
C PHE A 372 3.46 19.79 -24.04
N GLU A 373 2.66 20.84 -24.06
CA GLU A 373 2.76 21.88 -25.11
C GLU A 373 4.14 22.54 -25.12
N GLU A 374 4.70 22.85 -23.94
CA GLU A 374 6.05 23.40 -23.82
C GLU A 374 7.11 22.40 -24.26
N LEU A 375 7.01 21.16 -23.82
CA LEU A 375 7.92 20.09 -24.22
C LEU A 375 7.86 19.87 -25.74
N ASN A 376 6.66 19.85 -26.32
CA ASN A 376 6.46 19.65 -27.76
C ASN A 376 7.05 20.78 -28.61
N LYS A 377 7.01 22.04 -28.16
CA LYS A 377 7.70 23.15 -28.84
C LYS A 377 9.20 22.92 -28.89
N ARG A 378 9.81 22.49 -27.78
CA ARG A 378 11.25 22.20 -27.70
C ARG A 378 11.62 21.01 -28.60
N ILE A 379 10.83 19.93 -28.56
CA ILE A 379 11.03 18.75 -29.43
C ILE A 379 10.94 19.15 -30.90
N SER A 380 9.91 19.89 -31.29
CA SER A 380 9.72 20.34 -32.67
C SER A 380 10.90 21.19 -33.14
N GLY A 381 11.38 22.13 -32.33
CA GLY A 381 12.56 22.94 -32.63
C GLY A 381 13.81 22.08 -32.85
N THR A 382 14.06 21.09 -32.01
CA THR A 382 15.19 20.16 -32.18
C THR A 382 15.03 19.30 -33.44
N LEU A 383 13.81 18.81 -33.76
CA LEU A 383 13.55 18.02 -34.97
C LEU A 383 13.75 18.84 -36.24
N ASP A 384 13.29 20.09 -36.28
CA ASP A 384 13.54 21.02 -37.40
C ASP A 384 15.05 21.23 -37.59
N PHE A 385 15.79 21.41 -36.49
CA PHE A 385 17.26 21.51 -36.52
C PHE A 385 17.92 20.22 -37.06
N LEU A 386 17.40 19.05 -36.66
CA LEU A 386 17.89 17.74 -37.15
C LEU A 386 17.47 17.40 -38.59
N ASN A 387 17.02 18.38 -39.34
CA ASN A 387 16.58 18.24 -40.73
C ASN A 387 15.35 17.34 -40.92
N MET A 388 14.42 17.41 -39.96
CA MET A 388 13.12 16.77 -40.01
C MET A 388 11.98 17.81 -39.95
N PRO A 389 11.94 18.79 -40.88
CA PRO A 389 10.94 19.84 -40.86
C PRO A 389 9.55 19.23 -41.16
N GLY A 390 8.58 19.62 -40.38
CA GLY A 390 7.19 19.13 -40.54
C GLY A 390 6.82 17.94 -39.71
N VAL A 391 7.76 17.32 -38.98
CA VAL A 391 7.44 16.31 -37.98
C VAL A 391 6.67 16.98 -36.82
N ARG A 392 5.54 16.41 -36.49
CA ARG A 392 4.67 16.94 -35.41
C ARG A 392 4.35 15.82 -34.44
N MET A 393 4.63 16.07 -33.17
CA MET A 393 4.21 15.17 -32.08
C MET A 393 2.89 15.66 -31.50
N THR A 394 1.99 14.75 -31.27
CA THR A 394 0.69 15.00 -30.66
C THR A 394 0.46 14.05 -29.49
N LEU A 395 -0.41 14.44 -28.58
CA LEU A 395 -0.76 13.65 -27.41
C LEU A 395 -2.16 13.07 -27.57
N ARG A 396 -2.29 11.77 -27.52
CA ARG A 396 -3.59 11.15 -27.30
C ARG A 396 -3.78 11.02 -25.79
N HIS A 397 -4.74 11.76 -25.27
CA HIS A 397 -5.11 11.76 -23.86
C HIS A 397 -6.47 11.11 -23.68
N THR A 398 -6.58 10.19 -22.72
CA THR A 398 -7.84 9.58 -22.28
C THR A 398 -7.90 9.59 -20.77
N ARG A 399 -9.13 9.71 -20.24
CA ARG A 399 -9.39 9.64 -18.80
C ARG A 399 -9.71 8.21 -18.39
N GLY A 400 -9.05 7.74 -17.35
CA GLY A 400 -9.27 6.46 -16.71
C GLY A 400 -9.79 6.61 -15.27
N PRO A 401 -9.84 5.52 -14.49
CA PRO A 401 -10.12 5.56 -13.07
C PRO A 401 -9.01 6.29 -12.32
N LEU A 402 -9.34 6.83 -11.13
CA LEU A 402 -8.34 7.42 -10.25
C LEU A 402 -7.30 6.38 -9.84
N ALA A 403 -6.02 6.72 -10.02
CA ALA A 403 -4.87 5.91 -9.69
C ALA A 403 -3.83 6.73 -8.91
N SER A 404 -2.77 6.12 -8.39
CA SER A 404 -1.73 6.83 -7.63
C SER A 404 -1.07 8.00 -8.39
N HIS A 405 -1.13 7.96 -9.70
CA HIS A 405 -0.56 8.96 -10.60
C HIS A 405 -1.60 9.90 -11.24
N GLY A 406 -2.85 9.89 -10.82
CA GLY A 406 -3.96 10.66 -11.40
C GLY A 406 -4.91 9.79 -12.21
N GLN A 407 -5.69 10.44 -13.09
CA GLN A 407 -6.70 9.78 -13.94
C GLN A 407 -6.27 9.65 -15.42
N ASP A 408 -5.06 10.12 -15.76
CA ASP A 408 -4.64 10.26 -17.14
C ASP A 408 -4.04 8.97 -17.71
N SER A 409 -4.43 8.62 -18.92
CA SER A 409 -3.71 7.71 -19.79
C SER A 409 -3.25 8.48 -21.02
N ILE A 410 -1.95 8.42 -21.32
CA ILE A 410 -1.29 9.25 -22.31
C ILE A 410 -0.52 8.38 -23.28
N GLU A 411 -0.67 8.67 -24.58
CA GLU A 411 0.09 8.04 -25.64
C GLU A 411 0.61 9.09 -26.62
N PHE A 412 1.91 9.03 -26.93
CA PHE A 412 2.53 9.91 -27.93
C PHE A 412 2.25 9.41 -29.34
N TYR A 413 1.73 10.31 -30.15
CA TYR A 413 1.49 10.14 -31.56
C TYR A 413 2.40 11.07 -32.34
N ILE A 414 2.82 10.65 -33.52
CA ILE A 414 3.69 11.44 -34.37
C ILE A 414 3.22 11.37 -35.82
N SER A 415 3.32 12.49 -36.51
CA SER A 415 3.24 12.59 -37.96
C SER A 415 4.64 12.93 -38.48
N THR A 416 5.19 12.11 -39.36
CA THR A 416 6.53 12.32 -39.92
C THR A 416 6.53 13.17 -41.20
N ASN A 417 5.37 13.30 -41.84
CA ASN A 417 5.19 14.11 -43.06
C ASN A 417 4.00 15.07 -42.91
N PRO A 418 4.10 16.29 -43.45
CA PRO A 418 2.97 17.21 -43.48
C PRO A 418 1.76 16.60 -44.21
N GLY A 419 0.60 16.63 -43.56
CA GLY A 419 -0.67 16.09 -44.10
C GLY A 419 -0.95 14.61 -43.80
N GLU A 420 0.00 13.88 -43.22
CA GLU A 420 -0.27 12.52 -42.71
C GLU A 420 -0.97 12.55 -41.36
N ALA A 421 -1.88 11.61 -41.17
CA ALA A 421 -2.52 11.42 -39.84
C ALA A 421 -1.49 10.95 -38.81
N PRO A 422 -1.47 11.51 -37.58
CA PRO A 422 -0.57 11.07 -36.54
C PRO A 422 -0.79 9.58 -36.21
N LYS A 423 0.32 8.84 -36.07
CA LYS A 423 0.36 7.41 -35.71
C LYS A 423 1.05 7.24 -34.36
N PRO A 424 0.74 6.17 -33.59
CA PRO A 424 1.50 5.84 -32.38
C PRO A 424 3.00 5.83 -32.64
N LEU A 425 3.78 6.39 -31.73
CA LEU A 425 5.25 6.43 -31.81
C LEU A 425 5.83 5.02 -32.05
N ALA A 426 5.21 4.00 -31.45
CA ALA A 426 5.57 2.59 -31.62
C ALA A 426 5.46 2.05 -33.06
N LYS A 427 4.78 2.76 -33.97
CA LYS A 427 4.56 2.35 -35.35
C LYS A 427 5.45 3.04 -36.37
N ILE A 428 6.50 3.74 -35.93
CA ILE A 428 7.48 4.34 -36.81
C ILE A 428 8.34 3.24 -37.43
N ALA A 429 8.42 3.24 -38.77
CA ALA A 429 9.06 2.17 -39.53
C ALA A 429 10.57 2.36 -39.73
N SER A 430 11.09 3.61 -39.65
CA SER A 430 12.50 3.95 -39.95
C SER A 430 13.34 4.06 -38.67
N GLY A 431 14.39 3.24 -38.56
CA GLY A 431 15.30 3.27 -37.40
C GLY A 431 16.02 4.62 -37.25
N GLY A 432 16.48 5.22 -38.33
CA GLY A 432 17.15 6.51 -38.31
C GLY A 432 16.22 7.69 -37.90
N GLU A 433 14.95 7.66 -38.35
CA GLU A 433 13.96 8.64 -37.90
C GLU A 433 13.64 8.48 -36.41
N LEU A 434 13.45 7.24 -35.96
CA LEU A 434 13.19 6.94 -34.55
C LEU A 434 14.36 7.41 -33.67
N SER A 435 15.61 7.18 -34.07
CA SER A 435 16.78 7.63 -33.31
C SER A 435 16.82 9.16 -33.17
N ARG A 436 16.53 9.90 -34.23
CA ARG A 436 16.47 11.39 -34.16
C ARG A 436 15.31 11.91 -33.34
N ILE A 437 14.14 11.28 -33.42
CA ILE A 437 12.98 11.61 -32.57
C ILE A 437 13.31 11.35 -31.11
N THR A 438 13.93 10.20 -30.83
CA THR A 438 14.37 9.85 -29.47
C THR A 438 15.38 10.88 -28.95
N LEU A 439 16.36 11.27 -29.76
CA LEU A 439 17.30 12.33 -29.41
C LEU A 439 16.58 13.65 -29.10
N ALA A 440 15.64 14.07 -29.93
CA ALA A 440 14.91 15.32 -29.74
C ALA A 440 14.06 15.30 -28.44
N ILE A 441 13.40 14.19 -28.15
CA ILE A 441 12.65 14.01 -26.90
C ILE A 441 13.60 14.07 -25.69
N LYS A 442 14.70 13.33 -25.74
CA LYS A 442 15.68 13.27 -24.64
C LYS A 442 16.37 14.62 -24.43
N ASN A 443 16.77 15.29 -25.50
CA ASN A 443 17.35 16.64 -25.42
C ASN A 443 16.36 17.64 -24.79
N ALA A 444 15.09 17.57 -25.17
CA ALA A 444 14.07 18.46 -24.60
C ALA A 444 13.79 18.17 -23.11
N MET A 445 14.11 16.97 -22.65
CA MET A 445 13.96 16.56 -21.24
C MET A 445 15.25 16.73 -20.43
N ALA A 446 16.41 16.90 -21.06
CA ALA A 446 17.72 16.90 -20.42
C ALA A 446 17.83 17.90 -19.24
N ASP A 447 17.25 19.09 -19.36
CA ASP A 447 17.26 20.09 -18.27
C ASP A 447 16.51 19.64 -17.00
N LYS A 448 15.69 18.59 -17.10
CA LYS A 448 14.89 18.05 -15.99
C LYS A 448 15.41 16.69 -15.50
N ASP A 449 16.23 16.03 -16.33
CA ASP A 449 16.88 14.77 -15.97
C ASP A 449 18.04 15.06 -15.02
N ALA A 450 17.91 14.70 -13.75
CA ALA A 450 18.96 14.86 -12.75
C ALA A 450 20.12 13.85 -12.93
N VAL A 451 20.16 13.11 -14.04
CA VAL A 451 21.16 12.07 -14.30
C VAL A 451 22.44 12.68 -14.87
N PRO A 452 23.58 12.55 -14.17
CA PRO A 452 24.79 13.26 -14.57
C PRO A 452 25.49 12.71 -15.83
N THR A 453 25.24 11.43 -16.20
CA THR A 453 25.90 10.79 -17.36
C THR A 453 24.86 10.19 -18.29
N VAL A 454 24.92 10.58 -19.57
CA VAL A 454 24.04 10.06 -20.62
C VAL A 454 24.87 9.40 -21.71
N ILE A 455 24.52 8.18 -22.07
CA ILE A 455 25.20 7.39 -23.10
C ILE A 455 24.30 7.28 -24.33
N TYR A 456 24.88 7.58 -25.51
CA TYR A 456 24.21 7.41 -26.80
C TYR A 456 24.95 6.36 -27.62
N ASP A 457 24.24 5.28 -27.97
CA ASP A 457 24.77 4.22 -28.81
C ASP A 457 24.11 4.23 -30.21
N GLU A 458 24.94 4.25 -31.26
CA GLU A 458 24.51 4.23 -32.66
C GLU A 458 23.44 5.26 -33.06
N ILE A 459 23.50 6.46 -32.47
CA ILE A 459 22.53 7.54 -32.73
C ILE A 459 22.59 8.06 -34.17
N ASP A 460 23.70 7.81 -34.83
CA ASP A 460 24.01 8.18 -36.24
C ASP A 460 23.67 7.05 -37.23
N SER A 461 22.99 5.98 -36.79
CA SER A 461 22.56 4.91 -37.69
C SER A 461 21.63 5.43 -38.79
N GLY A 462 22.02 5.20 -40.08
CA GLY A 462 21.27 5.67 -41.24
C GLY A 462 21.36 7.19 -41.51
N VAL A 463 22.30 7.88 -40.87
CA VAL A 463 22.49 9.33 -41.01
C VAL A 463 23.89 9.63 -41.58
N SER A 464 24.00 10.62 -42.47
CA SER A 464 25.28 11.03 -43.03
C SER A 464 25.36 12.54 -43.29
N GLY A 465 26.57 13.03 -43.51
CA GLY A 465 26.84 14.41 -43.93
C GLY A 465 26.29 15.46 -42.96
N LYS A 466 25.54 16.43 -43.49
CA LYS A 466 25.02 17.57 -42.68
C LYS A 466 24.14 17.17 -41.53
N ALA A 467 23.39 16.08 -41.65
CA ALA A 467 22.50 15.63 -40.56
C ALA A 467 23.31 15.06 -39.38
N ALA A 468 24.39 14.33 -39.63
CA ALA A 468 25.31 13.86 -38.61
C ALA A 468 26.00 15.01 -37.85
N GLY A 469 26.42 16.07 -38.57
CA GLY A 469 26.97 17.27 -37.94
C GLY A 469 25.98 17.93 -36.97
N ARG A 470 24.71 18.06 -37.36
CA ARG A 470 23.65 18.62 -36.50
C ARG A 470 23.38 17.76 -35.27
N ILE A 471 23.43 16.43 -35.41
CA ILE A 471 23.35 15.52 -34.25
C ILE A 471 24.49 15.83 -33.27
N GLY A 472 25.72 15.95 -33.79
CA GLY A 472 26.89 16.30 -32.99
C GLY A 472 26.76 17.63 -32.26
N GLU A 473 26.18 18.65 -32.90
CA GLU A 473 25.91 19.95 -32.28
C GLU A 473 24.89 19.85 -31.14
N VAL A 474 23.81 19.07 -31.33
CA VAL A 474 22.82 18.80 -30.24
C VAL A 474 23.47 18.08 -29.08
N LEU A 475 24.29 17.05 -29.33
CA LEU A 475 25.03 16.33 -28.29
C LEU A 475 25.98 17.26 -27.54
N ARG A 476 26.72 18.13 -28.26
CA ARG A 476 27.62 19.11 -27.66
C ARG A 476 26.88 20.13 -26.79
N GLN A 477 25.71 20.57 -27.23
CA GLN A 477 24.87 21.46 -26.43
C GLN A 477 24.38 20.78 -25.17
N SER A 478 23.90 19.53 -25.27
CA SER A 478 23.50 18.73 -24.11
C SER A 478 24.66 18.46 -23.14
N ALA A 479 25.88 18.39 -23.63
CA ALA A 479 27.08 18.16 -22.85
C ALA A 479 27.49 19.36 -21.96
N GLN A 480 26.85 20.52 -22.09
CA GLN A 480 27.07 21.66 -21.19
C GLN A 480 26.49 21.43 -19.78
N GLY A 481 25.48 20.58 -19.68
CA GLY A 481 24.82 20.25 -18.39
C GLY A 481 25.05 18.80 -17.92
N HIS A 482 25.53 17.93 -18.80
CA HIS A 482 25.71 16.51 -18.56
C HIS A 482 27.03 16.00 -19.12
N GLN A 483 27.52 14.89 -18.58
CA GLN A 483 28.55 14.12 -19.27
C GLN A 483 27.88 13.25 -20.34
N ILE A 484 28.27 13.43 -21.60
CA ILE A 484 27.77 12.65 -22.74
C ILE A 484 28.82 11.65 -23.20
N LEU A 485 28.46 10.38 -23.29
CA LEU A 485 29.25 9.35 -23.96
C LEU A 485 28.55 8.97 -25.27
N CYS A 486 29.16 9.21 -26.40
CA CYS A 486 28.60 8.90 -27.70
C CYS A 486 29.45 7.88 -28.45
N ILE A 487 28.83 6.74 -28.79
CA ILE A 487 29.44 5.74 -29.68
C ILE A 487 28.97 6.03 -31.08
N THR A 488 29.93 6.31 -31.99
CA THR A 488 29.64 6.74 -33.36
C THR A 488 30.61 6.14 -34.38
N HIS A 489 30.19 6.13 -35.64
CA HIS A 489 31.02 5.80 -36.79
C HIS A 489 31.17 7.01 -37.76
N THR A 490 30.64 8.20 -37.38
CA THR A 490 30.67 9.38 -38.22
C THR A 490 31.73 10.38 -37.76
N ALA A 491 32.54 10.86 -38.70
CA ALA A 491 33.59 11.84 -38.47
C ALA A 491 33.03 13.19 -37.96
N GLN A 492 31.83 13.57 -38.42
CA GLN A 492 31.17 14.83 -38.07
C GLN A 492 30.84 14.93 -36.58
N ILE A 493 30.41 13.83 -35.96
CA ILE A 493 30.14 13.79 -34.51
C ILE A 493 31.48 13.72 -33.76
N ALA A 494 32.41 12.88 -34.22
CA ALA A 494 33.69 12.68 -33.56
C ALA A 494 34.57 13.96 -33.55
N ALA A 495 34.44 14.80 -34.54
CA ALA A 495 35.15 16.08 -34.62
C ALA A 495 34.74 17.04 -33.47
N LEU A 496 33.51 16.96 -32.97
CA LEU A 496 32.96 17.83 -31.92
C LEU A 496 33.29 17.36 -30.48
N ALA A 497 33.99 16.24 -30.33
CA ALA A 497 34.33 15.65 -29.02
C ALA A 497 35.25 16.54 -28.19
N ASP A 498 34.95 16.67 -26.89
CA ASP A 498 35.87 17.19 -25.89
C ASP A 498 36.92 16.13 -25.52
N CYS A 499 36.53 14.86 -25.52
CA CYS A 499 37.41 13.71 -25.34
C CYS A 499 37.11 12.66 -26.42
N HIS A 500 38.12 12.35 -27.26
CA HIS A 500 37.99 11.34 -28.32
C HIS A 500 38.75 10.08 -27.91
N LEU A 501 38.02 8.96 -27.78
CA LEU A 501 38.54 7.66 -27.40
C LEU A 501 38.51 6.73 -28.63
N LEU A 502 39.64 6.10 -28.93
CA LEU A 502 39.74 5.11 -30.02
C LEU A 502 39.70 3.70 -29.46
N ILE A 503 38.77 2.89 -29.96
CA ILE A 503 38.69 1.47 -29.70
C ILE A 503 39.37 0.72 -30.81
N GLN A 504 40.49 0.05 -30.53
CA GLN A 504 41.31 -0.63 -31.51
C GLN A 504 41.46 -2.11 -31.16
N LYS A 505 41.39 -2.97 -32.20
CA LYS A 505 41.72 -4.38 -32.10
C LYS A 505 43.18 -4.62 -32.40
N ASN A 506 43.86 -5.34 -31.53
CA ASN A 506 45.21 -5.84 -31.73
C ASN A 506 45.17 -7.38 -31.72
N VAL A 507 45.88 -8.03 -32.63
CA VAL A 507 46.03 -9.48 -32.66
C VAL A 507 47.47 -9.81 -32.27
N ALA A 508 47.63 -10.52 -31.16
CA ALA A 508 48.94 -11.02 -30.72
C ALA A 508 48.76 -12.47 -30.17
N ASN A 509 49.71 -13.36 -30.51
CA ASN A 509 49.72 -14.76 -30.08
C ASN A 509 48.39 -15.53 -30.37
N ASP A 510 47.86 -15.39 -31.61
CA ASP A 510 46.57 -15.95 -32.07
C ASP A 510 45.35 -15.55 -31.20
N ARG A 511 45.44 -14.47 -30.48
CA ARG A 511 44.34 -13.94 -29.68
C ARG A 511 44.08 -12.47 -29.99
N THR A 512 42.81 -12.11 -30.02
CA THR A 512 42.37 -10.72 -30.22
C THR A 512 42.30 -10.00 -28.87
N TYR A 513 42.86 -8.81 -28.82
CA TYR A 513 42.81 -7.91 -27.68
C TYR A 513 42.19 -6.59 -28.14
N THR A 514 41.34 -6.03 -27.30
CA THR A 514 40.77 -4.69 -27.55
C THR A 514 41.38 -3.72 -26.54
N GLU A 515 41.90 -2.62 -27.04
CA GLU A 515 42.46 -1.52 -26.25
C GLU A 515 41.66 -0.25 -26.52
N ILE A 516 41.59 0.64 -25.54
CA ILE A 516 40.86 1.90 -25.60
C ILE A 516 41.81 3.01 -25.15
N HIS A 517 42.10 3.93 -26.05
CA HIS A 517 43.06 5.00 -25.81
C HIS A 517 42.43 6.38 -26.05
N PRO A 518 42.71 7.39 -25.19
CA PRO A 518 42.42 8.77 -25.50
C PRO A 518 43.36 9.21 -26.61
N LEU A 519 42.82 9.96 -27.59
CA LEU A 519 43.57 10.48 -28.71
C LEU A 519 44.05 11.89 -28.39
N ASP A 520 45.31 12.16 -28.75
CA ASP A 520 45.85 13.50 -28.87
C ASP A 520 45.38 14.16 -30.18
N GLU A 521 45.82 15.38 -30.45
CA GLU A 521 45.38 16.16 -31.62
C GLU A 521 45.70 15.46 -32.93
N GLU A 522 46.92 14.93 -33.10
CA GLU A 522 47.31 14.23 -34.34
C GLU A 522 46.62 12.85 -34.45
N GLY A 523 46.44 12.13 -33.32
CA GLY A 523 45.64 10.92 -33.30
C GLY A 523 44.19 11.14 -33.68
N ARG A 524 43.59 12.27 -33.28
CA ARG A 524 42.24 12.67 -33.71
C ARG A 524 42.17 12.93 -35.23
N VAL A 525 43.16 13.62 -35.80
CA VAL A 525 43.26 13.84 -37.25
C VAL A 525 43.28 12.50 -37.98
N GLU A 526 44.14 11.57 -37.57
CA GLU A 526 44.28 10.25 -38.19
C GLU A 526 43.00 9.41 -38.05
N ALA A 527 42.38 9.40 -36.86
CA ALA A 527 41.13 8.68 -36.61
C ALA A 527 39.97 9.24 -37.49
N LEU A 528 39.84 10.56 -37.56
CA LEU A 528 38.82 11.19 -38.41
C LEU A 528 39.08 10.94 -39.89
N ALA A 529 40.34 11.01 -40.34
CA ALA A 529 40.71 10.71 -41.71
C ALA A 529 40.34 9.27 -42.09
N ARG A 530 40.53 8.30 -41.20
CA ARG A 530 40.05 6.92 -41.40
C ARG A 530 38.53 6.79 -41.44
N LEU A 531 37.82 7.52 -40.61
CA LEU A 531 36.35 7.55 -40.67
C LEU A 531 35.80 8.12 -41.98
N ILE A 532 36.56 9.03 -42.64
CA ILE A 532 36.18 9.66 -43.88
C ILE A 532 36.51 8.77 -45.08
N SER A 533 37.72 8.15 -45.11
CA SER A 533 38.26 7.47 -46.30
C SER A 533 38.43 5.95 -46.14
N GLY A 534 38.08 5.39 -44.99
CA GLY A 534 38.34 3.99 -44.65
C GLY A 534 39.82 3.72 -44.43
N ASP A 535 40.31 2.53 -44.79
CA ASP A 535 41.68 2.07 -44.52
C ASP A 535 42.73 2.84 -45.37
N HIS A 536 42.32 3.50 -46.46
CA HIS A 536 43.23 4.28 -47.32
C HIS A 536 43.22 5.76 -46.94
N VAL A 537 43.97 6.11 -45.91
CA VAL A 537 44.12 7.51 -45.49
C VAL A 537 45.01 8.26 -46.45
N THR A 538 44.48 9.34 -47.01
CA THR A 538 45.18 10.23 -47.96
C THR A 538 45.47 11.58 -47.30
N GLU A 539 46.41 12.37 -47.90
CA GLU A 539 46.65 13.75 -47.44
C GLU A 539 45.41 14.63 -47.54
N LEU A 540 44.52 14.38 -48.52
CA LEU A 540 43.25 15.08 -48.63
C LEU A 540 42.29 14.75 -47.48
N SER A 541 42.22 13.48 -47.07
CA SER A 541 41.39 13.10 -45.92
C SER A 541 41.92 13.66 -44.61
N ARG A 542 43.26 13.75 -44.41
CA ARG A 542 43.86 14.42 -43.26
C ARG A 542 43.59 15.93 -43.26
N ALA A 543 43.70 16.59 -44.41
CA ALA A 543 43.38 18.01 -44.54
C ALA A 543 41.92 18.29 -44.18
N ASN A 544 40.98 17.46 -44.66
CA ASN A 544 39.56 17.55 -44.30
C ASN A 544 39.33 17.31 -42.80
N ALA A 545 40.01 16.33 -42.24
CA ALA A 545 39.93 16.05 -40.79
C ALA A 545 40.44 17.25 -39.95
N ARG A 546 41.52 17.90 -40.34
CA ARG A 546 42.04 19.13 -39.70
C ARG A 546 41.05 20.28 -39.79
N GLU A 547 40.42 20.48 -40.97
CA GLU A 547 39.37 21.48 -41.14
C GLU A 547 38.18 21.22 -40.19
N MET A 548 37.70 19.97 -40.11
CA MET A 548 36.63 19.58 -39.19
C MET A 548 36.99 19.81 -37.73
N LEU A 549 38.24 19.67 -37.34
CA LEU A 549 38.73 19.95 -35.98
C LEU A 549 38.96 21.44 -35.70
N GLY A 550 38.81 22.32 -36.73
CA GLY A 550 39.12 23.74 -36.63
C GLY A 550 40.63 24.03 -36.57
N LEU A 551 41.46 23.05 -36.89
CA LEU A 551 42.89 23.15 -36.98
C LEU A 551 43.21 23.66 -38.39
N GLY A 552 43.25 24.96 -38.63
CA GLY A 552 43.52 25.53 -39.93
C GLY A 552 44.75 24.91 -40.61
N ALA A 553 44.78 24.90 -41.95
CA ALA A 553 45.91 24.41 -42.69
C ALA A 553 47.18 25.17 -42.24
N LYS A 554 48.11 24.43 -41.60
CA LYS A 554 49.48 24.90 -41.41
C LYS A 554 50.24 24.79 -42.70
#